data_dff6aa799fa4556d177c4aa1dc3d10a6
#
_entry.id   dff6aa799fa4556d177c4aa1dc3d10a6
#
_cell.length_a   1.000
_cell.length_b   1.000
_cell.length_c   1.000
_cell.angle_alpha   90.00
_cell.angle_beta   90.00
_cell.angle_gamma   90.00
#
_symmetry.space_group_name_H-M   'P 1'
#
loop_
_entity.id
_entity.type
_entity.pdbx_description
1 polymer ?
#
loop_
_entity_poly.entity_id
_entity_poly.type
_entity_poly.pdbx_seq_one_letter_code
_entity_poly.pdbx_strand_id
1 'polypeptide(L)'
;MRISCDVHTHSLYSRHAYSTIEENVRAASERGYELLGITDHFSSMLYDQQTIKNFQFYMNTAIWPETWYGVRLLHGAEVDIVDLEGNLFAYDITFD
;
A
#
# COMPACT_ATOMS: atom_id res chain seq x y z
N MET A 1 0.55 -9.60 -25.13
CA MET A 1 1.27 -9.37 -23.85
C MET A 1 0.28 -9.54 -22.70
N ARG A 2 0.69 -10.25 -21.66
CA ARG A 2 -0.12 -10.45 -20.46
C ARG A 2 0.47 -9.62 -19.32
N ILE A 3 -0.38 -8.85 -18.64
CA ILE A 3 0.00 -8.15 -17.41
C ILE A 3 -0.23 -9.12 -16.25
N SER A 4 0.82 -9.42 -15.48
CA SER A 4 0.77 -10.36 -14.35
C SER A 4 1.02 -9.72 -13.00
N CYS A 5 1.28 -8.42 -12.96
CA CYS A 5 1.50 -7.69 -11.69
C CYS A 5 1.05 -6.25 -11.80
N ASP A 6 0.73 -5.67 -10.65
CA ASP A 6 0.56 -4.24 -10.45
C ASP A 6 1.27 -3.88 -9.16
N VAL A 7 2.25 -3.01 -9.23
CA VAL A 7 3.08 -2.64 -8.08
C VAL A 7 2.73 -1.27 -7.49
N HIS A 8 1.64 -0.66 -7.96
CA HIS A 8 1.22 0.64 -7.46
C HIS A 8 -0.31 0.67 -7.33
N THR A 9 -0.81 0.33 -6.16
CA THR A 9 -2.24 0.31 -5.88
C THR A 9 -2.58 1.02 -4.58
N HIS A 10 -3.80 1.52 -4.50
CA HIS A 10 -4.33 2.23 -3.35
C HIS A 10 -5.61 1.58 -2.84
N SER A 11 -5.83 1.70 -1.55
CA SER A 11 -7.06 1.31 -0.87
C SER A 11 -7.70 2.51 -0.19
N LEU A 12 -8.77 2.26 0.54
CA LEU A 12 -9.45 3.29 1.31
C LEU A 12 -8.56 3.99 2.36
N TYR A 13 -7.40 3.42 2.69
CA TYR A 13 -6.41 4.07 3.56
C TYR A 13 -5.75 5.29 2.91
N SER A 14 -5.80 5.41 1.60
CA SER A 14 -5.33 6.59 0.86
C SER A 14 -6.35 7.72 0.78
N ARG A 15 -7.58 7.52 1.22
CA ARG A 15 -8.70 8.46 1.16
C ARG A 15 -9.22 8.78 -0.25
N HIS A 16 -8.44 8.54 -1.28
CA HIS A 16 -8.79 8.77 -2.68
C HIS A 16 -9.17 7.48 -3.41
N ALA A 17 -9.20 6.38 -2.69
CA ALA A 17 -9.63 5.08 -3.18
C ALA A 17 -10.65 4.50 -2.21
N TYR A 18 -11.49 3.61 -2.69
CA TYR A 18 -12.70 3.24 -1.96
C TYR A 18 -12.83 1.74 -1.71
N SER A 19 -11.87 0.96 -2.17
CA SER A 19 -11.85 -0.49 -1.96
C SER A 19 -11.01 -0.85 -0.74
N THR A 20 -11.38 -1.94 -0.08
CA THR A 20 -10.50 -2.55 0.91
C THR A 20 -9.33 -3.25 0.22
N ILE A 21 -8.27 -3.55 0.97
CA ILE A 21 -7.14 -4.29 0.42
C ILE A 21 -7.58 -5.69 -0.01
N GLU A 22 -8.44 -6.36 0.75
CA GLU A 22 -8.96 -7.68 0.36
C GLU A 22 -9.69 -7.61 -0.98
N GLU A 23 -10.52 -6.60 -1.20
CA GLU A 23 -11.21 -6.42 -2.48
C GLU A 23 -10.22 -6.24 -3.63
N ASN A 24 -9.15 -5.46 -3.43
CA ASN A 24 -8.10 -5.26 -4.42
C ASN A 24 -7.37 -6.58 -4.73
N VAL A 25 -7.04 -7.34 -3.71
CA VAL A 25 -6.35 -8.64 -3.87
C VAL A 25 -7.25 -9.63 -4.62
N ARG A 26 -8.54 -9.69 -4.29
CA ARG A 26 -9.49 -10.56 -4.98
C ARG A 26 -9.65 -10.17 -6.44
N ALA A 27 -9.75 -8.88 -6.73
CA ALA A 27 -9.82 -8.40 -8.12
C ALA A 27 -8.56 -8.75 -8.91
N ALA A 28 -7.39 -8.61 -8.30
CA ALA A 28 -6.12 -9.00 -8.89
C ALA A 28 -6.09 -10.51 -9.18
N SER A 29 -6.54 -11.30 -8.22
CA SER A 29 -6.64 -12.76 -8.37
C SER A 29 -7.56 -13.15 -9.55
N GLU A 30 -8.72 -12.53 -9.64
CA GLU A 30 -9.69 -12.79 -10.71
C GLU A 30 -9.14 -12.43 -12.09
N ARG A 31 -8.23 -11.46 -12.18
CA ARG A 31 -7.57 -11.05 -13.42
C ARG A 31 -6.31 -11.87 -13.71
N GLY A 32 -5.96 -12.81 -12.86
CA GLY A 32 -4.79 -13.65 -13.04
C GLY A 32 -3.47 -12.97 -12.69
N TYR A 33 -3.49 -11.91 -11.89
CA TYR A 33 -2.26 -11.28 -11.41
C TYR A 33 -1.58 -12.17 -10.38
N GLU A 34 -0.26 -12.20 -10.43
CA GLU A 34 0.57 -13.01 -9.53
C GLU A 34 1.16 -12.18 -8.40
N LEU A 35 1.22 -10.85 -8.58
CA LEU A 35 1.87 -9.92 -7.66
C LEU A 35 1.07 -8.63 -7.57
N LEU A 36 0.87 -8.13 -6.35
CA LEU A 36 0.19 -6.86 -6.07
C LEU A 36 0.99 -6.05 -5.06
N GLY A 37 1.38 -4.84 -5.42
CA GLY A 37 1.99 -3.87 -4.51
C GLY A 37 0.92 -3.04 -3.82
N ILE A 38 0.93 -3.05 -2.50
CA ILE A 38 0.06 -2.23 -1.66
C ILE A 38 0.85 -0.98 -1.29
N THR A 39 0.50 0.17 -1.89
CA THR A 39 1.27 1.41 -1.80
C THR A 39 0.37 2.60 -1.47
N ASP A 40 -0.43 2.45 -0.43
CA ASP A 40 -1.28 3.54 0.03
C ASP A 40 -0.45 4.77 0.42
N HIS A 41 -1.08 5.93 0.33
CA HIS A 41 -0.42 7.19 0.68
C HIS A 41 -0.01 7.23 2.14
N PHE A 42 1.24 7.62 2.35
CA PHE A 42 1.79 7.97 3.66
C PHE A 42 2.33 9.40 3.50
N SER A 43 1.44 10.37 3.63
CA SER A 43 1.63 11.70 3.07
C SER A 43 1.39 12.79 4.12
N SER A 44 2.18 13.85 4.05
CA SER A 44 1.98 15.07 4.83
C SER A 44 0.69 15.81 4.45
N MET A 45 0.09 15.47 3.31
CA MET A 45 -1.19 16.04 2.88
C MET A 45 -2.38 15.44 3.61
N LEU A 46 -2.21 14.33 4.31
CA LEU A 46 -3.25 13.72 5.11
C LEU A 46 -3.35 14.43 6.46
N TYR A 47 -4.55 14.42 7.05
CA TYR A 47 -4.72 14.92 8.41
C TYR A 47 -3.92 14.06 9.40
N ASP A 48 -3.49 14.67 10.51
CA ASP A 48 -2.69 13.98 11.54
C ASP A 48 -3.27 12.64 11.95
N GLN A 49 -4.59 12.58 12.18
CA GLN A 49 -5.24 11.33 12.54
C GLN A 49 -5.16 10.27 11.45
N GLN A 50 -5.22 10.69 10.19
CA GLN A 50 -5.10 9.77 9.07
C GLN A 50 -3.67 9.25 8.95
N THR A 51 -2.69 10.10 9.20
CA THR A 51 -1.29 9.68 9.24
C THR A 51 -1.04 8.63 10.31
N ILE A 52 -1.60 8.82 11.51
CA ILE A 52 -1.52 7.83 12.60
C ILE A 52 -2.18 6.51 12.19
N LYS A 53 -3.34 6.57 11.58
CA LYS A 53 -4.04 5.36 11.11
C LYS A 53 -3.22 4.63 10.04
N ASN A 54 -2.61 5.35 9.13
CA ASN A 54 -1.77 4.75 8.11
C ASN A 54 -0.54 4.08 8.72
N PHE A 55 0.08 4.72 9.70
CA PHE A 55 1.19 4.11 10.45
C PHE A 55 0.75 2.83 11.14
N GLN A 56 -0.36 2.85 11.86
CA GLN A 56 -0.90 1.66 12.51
C GLN A 56 -1.22 0.56 11.50
N PHE A 57 -1.78 0.93 10.36
CA PHE A 57 -2.05 0.00 9.28
C PHE A 57 -0.77 -0.70 8.82
N TYR A 58 0.30 0.04 8.55
CA TYR A 58 1.57 -0.57 8.13
C TYR A 58 2.18 -1.46 9.20
N MET A 59 2.06 -1.10 10.45
CA MET A 59 2.51 -1.95 11.55
C MET A 59 1.74 -3.27 11.60
N ASN A 60 0.44 -3.21 11.32
CA ASN A 60 -0.42 -4.40 11.33
C ASN A 60 -0.23 -5.28 10.10
N THR A 61 0.10 -4.71 8.96
CA THR A 61 0.29 -5.50 7.73
C THR A 61 1.49 -6.43 7.82
N ALA A 62 2.40 -6.23 8.76
CA ALA A 62 3.52 -7.14 9.00
C ALA A 62 3.08 -8.57 9.36
N ILE A 63 1.84 -8.73 9.85
CA ILE A 63 1.28 -10.05 10.20
C ILE A 63 0.40 -10.64 9.10
N TRP A 64 0.20 -9.94 8.00
CA TRP A 64 -0.61 -10.43 6.88
C TRP A 64 0.14 -11.52 6.10
N PRO A 65 -0.57 -12.43 5.46
CA PRO A 65 0.08 -13.46 4.66
C PRO A 65 0.83 -12.85 3.48
N GLU A 66 1.98 -13.41 3.13
CA GLU A 66 2.73 -12.98 1.94
C GLU A 66 1.96 -13.25 0.65
N THR A 67 1.11 -14.25 0.66
CA THR A 67 0.28 -14.64 -0.47
C THR A 67 -1.17 -14.74 -0.02
N TRP A 68 -2.06 -14.06 -0.73
CA TRP A 68 -3.48 -14.05 -0.44
C TRP A 68 -4.25 -14.24 -1.74
N TYR A 69 -5.21 -15.16 -1.77
CA TYR A 69 -5.94 -15.53 -2.99
C TYR A 69 -5.01 -15.91 -4.16
N GLY A 70 -3.86 -16.49 -3.88
CA GLY A 70 -2.87 -16.83 -4.91
C GLY A 70 -2.06 -15.66 -5.43
N VAL A 71 -2.23 -14.46 -4.87
CA VAL A 71 -1.51 -13.24 -5.25
C VAL A 71 -0.47 -12.93 -4.19
N ARG A 72 0.79 -12.76 -4.59
CA ARG A 72 1.84 -12.31 -3.69
C ARG A 72 1.68 -10.82 -3.43
N LEU A 73 1.75 -10.43 -2.15
CA LEU A 73 1.61 -9.04 -1.73
C LEU A 73 2.98 -8.42 -1.43
N LEU A 74 3.21 -7.24 -1.97
CA LEU A 74 4.34 -6.39 -1.60
C LEU A 74 3.82 -5.25 -0.74
N HIS A 75 4.45 -5.04 0.39
CA HIS A 75 4.10 -4.02 1.36
C HIS A 75 4.96 -2.78 1.12
N GLY A 76 4.36 -1.74 0.60
CA GLY A 76 5.03 -0.49 0.30
C GLY A 76 4.21 0.73 0.71
N ALA A 77 4.63 1.89 0.28
CA ALA A 77 3.91 3.14 0.51
C ALA A 77 4.25 4.16 -0.57
N GLU A 78 3.29 5.04 -0.85
CA GLU A 78 3.55 6.25 -1.61
C GLU A 78 3.80 7.38 -0.61
N VAL A 79 5.02 7.92 -0.58
CA VAL A 79 5.44 8.91 0.41
C VAL A 79 5.86 10.22 -0.25
N ASP A 80 5.66 11.34 0.46
CA ASP A 80 6.08 12.65 -0.02
C ASP A 80 7.57 12.87 0.23
N ILE A 81 8.24 13.52 -0.73
CA ILE A 81 9.54 14.13 -0.51
C ILE A 81 9.28 15.49 0.14
N VAL A 82 9.81 15.72 1.34
CA VAL A 82 9.43 16.88 2.16
C VAL A 82 10.43 18.02 2.17
N ASP A 83 11.62 17.83 1.60
CA ASP A 83 12.65 18.87 1.49
C ASP A 83 13.54 18.67 0.27
N LEU A 84 14.47 19.62 0.05
CA LEU A 84 15.38 19.59 -1.09
C LEU A 84 16.50 18.56 -0.96
N GLU A 85 16.73 18.01 0.22
CA GLU A 85 17.69 16.95 0.49
C GLU A 85 17.13 15.56 0.19
N GLY A 86 15.85 15.47 -0.17
CA GLY A 86 15.20 14.22 -0.53
C GLY A 86 14.68 13.42 0.66
N ASN A 87 14.54 14.04 1.83
CA ASN A 87 13.93 13.37 2.97
C ASN A 87 12.46 13.06 2.70
N LEU A 88 11.98 11.93 3.23
CA LEU A 88 10.64 11.45 3.03
C LEU A 88 9.76 11.72 4.25
N PHE A 89 8.49 12.00 4.00
CA PHE A 89 7.48 12.02 5.05
C PHE A 89 7.09 10.57 5.37
N ALA A 90 7.88 9.94 6.23
CA ALA A 90 7.63 8.58 6.67
C ALA A 90 8.20 8.39 8.07
N TYR A 91 7.56 7.52 8.84
CA TYR A 91 8.14 7.04 10.09
C TYR A 91 9.18 5.96 9.77
N ASP A 92 9.86 5.48 10.81
CA ASP A 92 10.85 4.40 10.69
C ASP A 92 10.13 3.07 10.45
N ILE A 93 9.77 2.82 9.19
CA ILE A 93 9.05 1.63 8.74
C ILE A 93 9.86 0.92 7.68
N THR A 94 9.80 -0.40 7.68
CA THR A 94 10.43 -1.23 6.64
C THR A 94 9.42 -1.58 5.56
N PHE A 95 9.81 -1.37 4.30
CA PHE A 95 9.02 -1.72 3.12
C PHE A 95 9.69 -2.84 2.33
N ASP A 96 8.90 -3.52 1.53
CA ASP A 96 9.39 -4.52 0.57
C ASP A 96 10.06 -3.89 -0.64
#